data_4c9120e40e0a27565e4e87d332e213a7
#
_entry.id   4c9120e40e0a27565e4e87d332e213a7
#
_cell.length_a   1.000
_cell.length_b   1.000
_cell.length_c   1.000
_cell.angle_alpha   90.00
_cell.angle_beta   90.00
_cell.angle_gamma   90.00
#
_symmetry.space_group_name_H-M   'P 1'
#
loop_
_entity.id
_entity.type
_entity.pdbx_description
1 polymer ?
#
loop_
_entity_poly.entity_id
_entity_poly.type
_entity_poly.pdbx_seq_one_letter_code
_entity_poly.pdbx_strand_id
1 'polypeptide(L)'
;MTVCVMAQPRYQRNQMMLEALNRGVVAIRSGNQVVVSWRTLSSDKPGEAFDVYRNGEKINIEPMVKGGTFFVDAHPLQGDATYEVRGGGKNGAYVLKADASEGYLPVKLQKPVDGVTPDGKTFSYSANDASVADVDGDGQYEIFLKWEPSNAHDNAHDGFTGPTLFDCYRLDGTLLWRIDMGINIRSGAHYVPFISYDLDGDGCAEFIVRTADGTRDGKGRVIGDEKADYRTYPRNASKRAQPEGEWSKYNKSRSPRVGRILSGLDYISVFNGLTGEVMDTKPYIPQRGNVEEWGDNYANRSDRMLAGVGYLDGKRPSAIFCRGYYTRTVIAAWDWDGKELKQHWVFDTNEPEWRSYAGQGNHNLRVADVDGDGCDEITYGSMAVDHDGRGLYNTGMGHGDAIHLMAFDPTTDELQVWDCHENHRDGSDFRNAKTGEIIFQLPSKADVGRAMAADIDPTNPGVEMWSSDSHGIRNIKGERLAEAQDPEDPQHEQHLRMRGRRLSINFGIWWDGDLLRELLDRATVSKYDWKERTVVNVTKLEGVVFNNWTKQNPCLAADILGDWREEVIARTPDSSELRIFVTPIPTEYRINCLMEDIPYRLSTAAQNVGYNQPSEPGFYLGPDKSVTPFLK
;
A
#
# COMPACT_ATOMS: atom_id res chain seq x y z
N MET A 1 -38.79 18.65 11.82
CA MET A 1 -37.47 18.81 12.46
C MET A 1 -36.73 17.50 12.25
N THR A 2 -35.91 17.43 11.23
CA THR A 2 -35.03 16.29 10.99
C THR A 2 -33.85 16.46 11.96
N VAL A 3 -33.80 15.63 12.99
CA VAL A 3 -32.66 15.56 13.89
C VAL A 3 -31.54 14.96 13.06
N CYS A 4 -30.61 15.79 12.64
CA CYS A 4 -29.35 15.33 12.09
C CYS A 4 -28.57 14.72 13.25
N VAL A 5 -28.62 13.41 13.41
CA VAL A 5 -27.73 12.68 14.30
C VAL A 5 -26.35 12.78 13.64
N MET A 6 -25.52 13.68 14.13
CA MET A 6 -24.11 13.69 13.75
C MET A 6 -23.52 12.40 14.29
N ALA A 7 -23.05 11.52 13.42
CA ALA A 7 -22.28 10.37 13.81
C ALA A 7 -21.12 10.85 14.71
N GLN A 8 -20.88 10.17 15.81
CA GLN A 8 -19.70 10.45 16.62
C GLN A 8 -18.47 10.13 15.74
N PRO A 9 -17.44 10.98 15.77
CA PRO A 9 -16.23 10.66 15.03
C PRO A 9 -15.69 9.32 15.53
N ARG A 10 -15.40 8.41 14.59
CA ARG A 10 -14.87 7.05 14.82
C ARG A 10 -13.65 7.08 15.73
N TYR A 11 -12.74 8.02 15.51
CA TYR A 11 -11.51 8.18 16.24
C TYR A 11 -11.52 9.40 17.16
N GLN A 12 -10.93 9.29 18.35
CA GLN A 12 -10.68 10.41 19.26
C GLN A 12 -9.31 11.06 18.92
N ARG A 13 -9.21 11.66 17.74
CA ARG A 13 -7.98 12.20 17.17
C ARG A 13 -7.11 13.06 18.11
N ASN A 14 -7.75 13.84 19.01
CA ASN A 14 -7.05 14.67 19.99
C ASN A 14 -6.30 13.89 21.07
N GLN A 15 -6.48 12.58 21.14
CA GLN A 15 -5.77 11.67 22.06
C GLN A 15 -4.76 10.78 21.33
N MET A 16 -4.70 10.85 20.00
CA MET A 16 -3.87 9.98 19.18
C MET A 16 -2.54 10.66 18.83
N MET A 17 -1.50 9.86 18.69
CA MET A 17 -0.22 10.26 18.14
C MET A 17 -0.32 10.25 16.61
N LEU A 18 -0.52 11.42 16.02
CA LEU A 18 -0.71 11.59 14.58
C LEU A 18 0.43 12.40 13.98
N GLU A 19 0.79 12.09 12.74
CA GLU A 19 1.78 12.83 11.96
C GLU A 19 1.36 14.30 11.76
N ALA A 20 2.32 15.22 11.75
CA ALA A 20 2.09 16.65 11.61
C ALA A 20 2.55 17.14 10.23
N LEU A 21 1.71 17.06 9.22
CA LEU A 21 2.04 17.43 7.85
C LEU A 21 2.26 18.94 7.66
N ASN A 22 3.18 19.29 6.76
CA ASN A 22 3.35 20.66 6.26
C ASN A 22 2.35 20.96 5.12
N ARG A 23 2.44 22.14 4.48
CA ARG A 23 1.53 22.57 3.41
C ARG A 23 1.66 21.76 2.11
N GLY A 24 2.69 20.93 1.95
CA GLY A 24 2.89 20.07 0.79
C GLY A 24 2.87 20.78 -0.56
N VAL A 25 3.35 22.03 -0.63
CA VAL A 25 3.35 22.81 -1.87
C VAL A 25 4.18 22.12 -2.92
N VAL A 26 3.63 21.92 -4.09
CA VAL A 26 4.33 21.42 -5.27
C VAL A 26 4.02 22.30 -6.47
N ALA A 27 5.02 22.51 -7.33
CA ALA A 27 4.86 23.21 -8.60
C ALA A 27 5.44 22.37 -9.73
N ILE A 28 4.67 22.09 -10.77
CA ILE A 28 5.08 21.32 -11.94
C ILE A 28 4.89 22.11 -13.22
N ARG A 29 5.75 21.87 -14.22
CA ARG A 29 5.56 22.38 -15.57
C ARG A 29 4.47 21.58 -16.28
N SER A 30 3.59 22.27 -17.00
CA SER A 30 2.54 21.68 -17.84
C SER A 30 2.41 22.51 -19.11
N GLY A 31 3.08 22.12 -20.19
CA GLY A 31 3.21 22.91 -21.40
C GLY A 31 3.87 24.28 -21.14
N ASN A 32 3.18 25.35 -21.49
CA ASN A 32 3.67 26.73 -21.28
C ASN A 32 3.28 27.32 -19.91
N GLN A 33 2.72 26.52 -19.01
CA GLN A 33 2.20 26.94 -17.71
C GLN A 33 2.94 26.23 -16.59
N VAL A 34 2.73 26.73 -15.37
CA VAL A 34 3.10 26.02 -14.13
C VAL A 34 1.84 25.83 -13.30
N VAL A 35 1.67 24.61 -12.84
CA VAL A 35 0.61 24.25 -11.93
C VAL A 35 1.19 24.20 -10.52
N VAL A 36 0.53 24.88 -9.58
CA VAL A 36 0.88 24.91 -8.17
C VAL A 36 -0.27 24.31 -7.39
N SER A 37 -0.02 23.30 -6.59
CA SER A 37 -1.01 22.72 -5.71
C SER A 37 -0.48 22.56 -4.28
N TRP A 38 -1.38 22.42 -3.31
CA TRP A 38 -1.02 22.35 -1.90
C TRP A 38 -2.10 21.66 -1.07
N ARG A 39 -1.72 21.11 0.07
CA ARG A 39 -2.64 20.44 1.00
C ARG A 39 -3.63 21.41 1.65
N THR A 40 -4.88 21.00 1.74
CA THR A 40 -5.82 21.48 2.77
C THR A 40 -5.61 20.58 3.99
N LEU A 41 -5.34 21.18 5.16
CA LEU A 41 -5.06 20.45 6.39
C LEU A 41 -6.28 20.50 7.33
N SER A 42 -6.43 19.50 8.20
CA SER A 42 -7.48 19.45 9.21
C SER A 42 -7.44 20.64 10.19
N SER A 43 -6.28 21.28 10.33
CA SER A 43 -6.08 22.50 11.12
C SER A 43 -6.58 23.77 10.42
N ASP A 44 -6.88 23.73 9.12
CA ASP A 44 -7.40 24.87 8.38
C ASP A 44 -8.88 25.12 8.73
N LYS A 45 -9.28 26.39 8.73
CA LYS A 45 -10.68 26.75 8.98
C LYS A 45 -11.52 26.51 7.73
N PRO A 46 -12.81 26.16 7.87
CA PRO A 46 -13.72 26.16 6.73
C PRO A 46 -13.71 27.52 6.01
N GLY A 47 -13.47 27.51 4.69
CA GLY A 47 -13.36 28.73 3.89
C GLY A 47 -12.04 29.48 4.06
N GLU A 48 -10.98 28.80 4.54
CA GLU A 48 -9.63 29.39 4.63
C GLU A 48 -9.19 29.97 3.28
N ALA A 49 -8.62 31.16 3.34
CA ALA A 49 -8.14 31.88 2.16
C ALA A 49 -6.66 31.64 1.93
N PHE A 50 -6.30 31.35 0.68
CA PHE A 50 -4.91 31.15 0.28
C PHE A 50 -4.47 32.18 -0.75
N ASP A 51 -3.24 32.66 -0.60
CA ASP A 51 -2.55 33.50 -1.55
C ASP A 51 -1.31 32.79 -2.11
N VAL A 52 -1.12 32.90 -3.42
CA VAL A 52 0.01 32.28 -4.14
C VAL A 52 1.01 33.37 -4.52
N TYR A 53 2.26 33.15 -4.20
CA TYR A 53 3.37 34.04 -4.50
C TYR A 53 4.39 33.37 -5.40
N ARG A 54 5.03 34.12 -6.28
CA ARG A 54 6.18 33.70 -7.08
C ARG A 54 7.33 34.66 -6.83
N ASN A 55 8.45 34.18 -6.31
CA ASN A 55 9.61 34.99 -5.92
C ASN A 55 9.24 36.17 -5.01
N GLY A 56 8.29 35.96 -4.09
CA GLY A 56 7.81 36.98 -3.15
C GLY A 56 6.74 37.92 -3.70
N GLU A 57 6.41 37.88 -5.00
CA GLU A 57 5.35 38.64 -5.61
C GLU A 57 4.05 37.85 -5.66
N LYS A 58 2.94 38.42 -5.16
CA LYS A 58 1.61 37.79 -5.20
C LYS A 58 1.12 37.71 -6.65
N ILE A 59 0.71 36.52 -7.10
CA ILE A 59 0.30 36.24 -8.48
C ILE A 59 -1.20 35.89 -8.65
N ASN A 60 -1.93 35.56 -7.59
CA ASN A 60 -3.39 35.49 -7.64
C ASN A 60 -4.00 36.88 -7.34
N ILE A 61 -5.02 37.27 -8.09
CA ILE A 61 -5.67 38.60 -7.95
C ILE A 61 -6.42 38.65 -6.62
N GLU A 62 -7.33 37.71 -6.42
CA GLU A 62 -8.15 37.62 -5.22
C GLU A 62 -7.71 36.38 -4.37
N PRO A 63 -7.83 36.42 -3.03
CA PRO A 63 -7.58 35.27 -2.21
C PRO A 63 -8.46 34.10 -2.61
N MET A 64 -7.87 32.89 -2.63
CA MET A 64 -8.57 31.67 -3.04
C MET A 64 -9.33 31.09 -1.84
N VAL A 65 -10.62 31.45 -1.71
CA VAL A 65 -11.51 31.02 -0.62
C VAL A 65 -12.33 29.78 -1.01
N LYS A 66 -12.58 29.60 -2.31
CA LYS A 66 -13.40 28.51 -2.88
C LYS A 66 -12.63 27.77 -3.96
N GLY A 67 -13.14 26.60 -4.33
CA GLY A 67 -12.51 25.72 -5.32
C GLY A 67 -11.34 24.96 -4.73
N GLY A 68 -10.71 24.10 -5.52
CA GLY A 68 -9.56 23.30 -5.12
C GLY A 68 -8.35 24.11 -4.68
N THR A 69 -7.42 23.48 -4.02
CA THR A 69 -6.11 24.05 -3.66
C THR A 69 -5.12 23.88 -4.82
N PHE A 70 -5.48 24.52 -5.94
CA PHE A 70 -4.85 24.38 -7.24
C PHE A 70 -4.81 25.73 -7.96
N PHE A 71 -3.65 26.17 -8.42
CA PHE A 71 -3.46 27.44 -9.11
C PHE A 71 -2.65 27.25 -10.40
N VAL A 72 -3.07 27.89 -11.48
CA VAL A 72 -2.34 27.89 -12.77
C VAL A 72 -1.64 29.22 -12.97
N ASP A 73 -0.31 29.21 -12.94
CA ASP A 73 0.51 30.33 -13.41
C ASP A 73 0.61 30.27 -14.94
N ALA A 74 -0.19 31.10 -15.63
CA ALA A 74 -0.24 31.14 -17.08
C ALA A 74 0.99 31.86 -17.69
N HIS A 75 1.78 32.57 -16.89
CA HIS A 75 2.94 33.35 -17.33
C HIS A 75 4.18 33.05 -16.45
N PRO A 76 4.63 31.76 -16.38
CA PRO A 76 5.73 31.37 -15.51
C PRO A 76 7.07 31.97 -15.98
N LEU A 77 8.00 32.09 -15.04
CA LEU A 77 9.38 32.45 -15.35
C LEU A 77 10.10 31.30 -16.08
N GLN A 78 11.04 31.65 -16.95
CA GLN A 78 11.90 30.65 -17.62
C GLN A 78 13.04 30.14 -16.72
N GLY A 79 13.42 30.93 -15.71
CA GLY A 79 14.45 30.54 -14.71
C GLY A 79 13.87 29.81 -13.50
N ASP A 80 14.71 29.60 -12.50
CA ASP A 80 14.29 29.11 -11.19
C ASP A 80 13.23 30.04 -10.60
N ALA A 81 12.20 29.48 -10.00
CA ALA A 81 11.12 30.22 -9.37
C ALA A 81 10.72 29.57 -8.04
N THR A 82 10.62 30.38 -6.99
CA THR A 82 10.06 29.94 -5.71
C THR A 82 8.57 30.25 -5.69
N TYR A 83 7.74 29.21 -5.63
CA TYR A 83 6.30 29.34 -5.40
C TYR A 83 6.02 29.17 -3.92
N GLU A 84 5.31 30.13 -3.33
CA GLU A 84 4.89 30.11 -1.94
C GLU A 84 3.38 30.16 -1.86
N VAL A 85 2.82 29.39 -0.93
CA VAL A 85 1.39 29.44 -0.57
C VAL A 85 1.28 29.94 0.86
N ARG A 86 0.49 30.98 1.09
CA ARG A 86 0.27 31.58 2.40
C ARG A 86 -1.20 31.53 2.76
N GLY A 87 -1.50 31.04 3.96
CA GLY A 87 -2.85 30.86 4.50
C GLY A 87 -2.94 29.70 5.47
N GLY A 88 -4.04 29.62 6.24
CA GLY A 88 -4.31 28.51 7.16
C GLY A 88 -3.33 28.39 8.35
N GLY A 89 -2.63 29.44 8.70
CA GLY A 89 -1.65 29.41 9.80
C GLY A 89 -0.35 28.65 9.50
N LYS A 90 -0.27 27.93 8.39
CA LYS A 90 0.94 27.26 7.88
C LYS A 90 1.20 27.74 6.45
N ASN A 91 2.39 28.29 6.20
CA ASN A 91 2.86 28.59 4.86
C ASN A 91 3.65 27.41 4.31
N GLY A 92 3.75 27.31 2.99
CA GLY A 92 4.60 26.35 2.32
C GLY A 92 5.27 26.96 1.10
N ALA A 93 6.38 26.40 0.66
CA ALA A 93 7.10 26.84 -0.50
C ALA A 93 7.69 25.68 -1.29
N TYR A 94 7.84 25.87 -2.59
CA TYR A 94 8.49 24.94 -3.51
C TYR A 94 9.39 25.67 -4.48
N VAL A 95 10.60 25.19 -4.70
CA VAL A 95 11.54 25.78 -5.67
C VAL A 95 11.47 24.97 -6.97
N LEU A 96 10.79 25.53 -7.96
CA LEU A 96 10.76 24.98 -9.31
C LEU A 96 12.04 25.39 -10.06
N LYS A 97 12.81 24.41 -10.50
CA LYS A 97 14.04 24.64 -11.26
C LYS A 97 13.75 25.01 -12.71
N ALA A 98 14.68 25.76 -13.33
CA ALA A 98 14.58 26.14 -14.74
C ALA A 98 14.48 24.92 -15.67
N ASP A 99 15.17 23.83 -15.32
CA ASP A 99 15.24 22.57 -16.05
C ASP A 99 14.27 21.49 -15.50
N ALA A 100 13.29 21.90 -14.66
CA ALA A 100 12.31 20.97 -14.11
C ALA A 100 11.56 20.22 -15.20
N SER A 101 11.34 18.94 -14.95
CA SER A 101 10.60 18.06 -15.85
C SER A 101 9.13 18.42 -15.95
N GLU A 102 8.48 18.01 -17.04
CA GLU A 102 7.06 18.24 -17.26
C GLU A 102 6.22 17.13 -16.61
N GLY A 103 5.28 17.52 -15.74
CA GLY A 103 4.30 16.63 -15.12
C GLY A 103 4.81 15.73 -13.98
N TYR A 104 6.08 15.81 -13.58
CA TYR A 104 6.60 15.01 -12.49
C TYR A 104 7.82 15.63 -11.79
N LEU A 105 8.09 15.18 -10.57
CA LEU A 105 9.31 15.45 -9.81
C LEU A 105 10.27 14.26 -9.97
N PRO A 106 11.52 14.50 -10.45
CA PRO A 106 12.53 13.44 -10.54
C PRO A 106 13.25 13.25 -9.20
N VAL A 107 13.36 12.01 -8.73
CA VAL A 107 14.19 11.61 -7.59
C VAL A 107 15.31 10.73 -8.11
N LYS A 108 16.53 11.25 -8.15
CA LYS A 108 17.71 10.52 -8.59
C LYS A 108 18.04 9.38 -7.66
N LEU A 109 18.30 8.19 -8.19
CA LEU A 109 18.59 7.01 -7.41
C LEU A 109 20.06 6.62 -7.49
N GLN A 110 20.59 6.10 -6.38
CA GLN A 110 21.91 5.47 -6.32
C GLN A 110 21.74 3.95 -6.45
N LYS A 111 21.53 3.48 -7.71
CA LYS A 111 21.32 2.07 -7.99
C LYS A 111 22.44 1.21 -7.40
N PRO A 112 22.11 0.11 -6.67
CA PRO A 112 23.11 -0.81 -6.13
C PRO A 112 23.92 -1.49 -7.24
N VAL A 113 25.14 -1.89 -6.91
CA VAL A 113 26.00 -2.63 -7.82
C VAL A 113 25.47 -4.04 -8.04
N ASP A 114 25.69 -4.58 -9.24
CA ASP A 114 25.34 -5.96 -9.59
C ASP A 114 26.12 -6.96 -8.72
N GLY A 115 25.52 -8.11 -8.46
CA GLY A 115 26.12 -9.15 -7.63
C GLY A 115 26.19 -10.51 -8.34
N VAL A 116 26.75 -11.48 -7.63
CA VAL A 116 26.88 -12.87 -8.10
C VAL A 116 26.43 -13.82 -7.00
N THR A 117 25.55 -14.76 -7.32
CA THR A 117 25.10 -15.81 -6.40
C THR A 117 26.09 -16.96 -6.28
N PRO A 118 25.97 -17.83 -5.24
CA PRO A 118 26.90 -18.97 -5.07
C PRO A 118 26.96 -19.96 -6.22
N ASP A 119 25.94 -20.00 -7.08
CA ASP A 119 25.94 -20.82 -8.30
C ASP A 119 26.52 -20.10 -9.53
N GLY A 120 27.17 -18.95 -9.33
CA GLY A 120 27.87 -18.19 -10.37
C GLY A 120 26.99 -17.35 -11.27
N LYS A 121 25.70 -17.21 -10.97
CA LYS A 121 24.78 -16.36 -11.75
C LYS A 121 24.85 -14.91 -11.29
N THR A 122 24.97 -14.02 -12.24
CA THR A 122 24.89 -12.58 -11.99
C THR A 122 23.44 -12.14 -11.77
N PHE A 123 23.25 -11.08 -10.99
CA PHE A 123 21.98 -10.38 -10.82
C PHE A 123 22.23 -8.88 -10.76
N SER A 124 21.25 -8.12 -11.20
CA SER A 124 21.19 -6.66 -11.08
C SER A 124 20.02 -6.27 -10.17
N TYR A 125 19.87 -4.97 -9.88
CA TYR A 125 18.78 -4.45 -9.06
C TYR A 125 17.79 -3.60 -9.85
N SER A 126 16.54 -3.64 -9.41
CA SER A 126 15.49 -2.71 -9.84
C SER A 126 14.86 -2.05 -8.62
N ALA A 127 14.55 -0.76 -8.70
CA ALA A 127 13.67 -0.09 -7.75
C ALA A 127 12.30 -0.79 -7.77
N ASN A 128 11.74 -1.08 -6.60
CA ASN A 128 10.51 -1.86 -6.48
C ASN A 128 9.49 -1.11 -5.61
N ASP A 129 8.97 -1.73 -4.57
CA ASP A 129 7.98 -1.16 -3.68
C ASP A 129 8.56 0.02 -2.90
N ALA A 130 7.74 1.04 -2.70
CA ALA A 130 8.09 2.19 -1.87
C ALA A 130 7.03 2.44 -0.78
N SER A 131 7.43 3.16 0.25
CA SER A 131 6.57 3.75 1.27
C SER A 131 7.07 5.16 1.56
N VAL A 132 6.29 5.95 2.28
CA VAL A 132 6.66 7.30 2.67
C VAL A 132 6.39 7.55 4.14
N ALA A 133 7.27 8.32 4.78
CA ALA A 133 7.08 8.85 6.13
C ALA A 133 8.02 10.04 6.35
N ASP A 134 7.66 10.92 7.27
CA ASP A 134 8.49 12.05 7.70
C ASP A 134 9.55 11.57 8.70
N VAL A 135 10.83 11.64 8.34
CA VAL A 135 11.93 11.12 9.19
C VAL A 135 12.66 12.18 10.00
N ASP A 136 12.42 13.47 9.72
CA ASP A 136 13.11 14.57 10.40
C ASP A 136 12.15 15.62 11.02
N GLY A 137 10.83 15.38 10.96
CA GLY A 137 9.81 16.17 11.62
C GLY A 137 9.49 17.49 10.93
N ASP A 138 9.83 17.63 9.64
CA ASP A 138 9.56 18.87 8.89
C ASP A 138 8.16 18.87 8.23
N GLY A 139 7.44 17.75 8.30
CA GLY A 139 6.10 17.56 7.73
C GLY A 139 6.11 17.23 6.25
N GLN A 140 7.27 17.01 5.64
CA GLN A 140 7.44 16.47 4.30
C GLN A 140 7.85 15.00 4.39
N TYR A 141 7.37 14.19 3.46
CA TYR A 141 7.71 12.78 3.45
C TYR A 141 9.04 12.51 2.75
N GLU A 142 9.85 11.60 3.31
CA GLU A 142 10.91 10.88 2.64
C GLU A 142 10.39 9.58 2.03
N ILE A 143 11.13 9.05 1.05
CA ILE A 143 10.79 7.83 0.31
C ILE A 143 11.66 6.68 0.81
N PHE A 144 11.02 5.65 1.33
CA PHE A 144 11.62 4.35 1.64
C PHE A 144 11.47 3.46 0.42
N LEU A 145 12.58 3.00 -0.14
CA LEU A 145 12.61 2.26 -1.39
C LEU A 145 13.23 0.88 -1.20
N LYS A 146 12.48 -0.15 -1.58
CA LYS A 146 12.97 -1.52 -1.70
C LYS A 146 13.67 -1.74 -3.03
N TRP A 147 14.89 -2.24 -3.00
CA TRP A 147 15.59 -2.74 -4.16
C TRP A 147 15.43 -4.24 -4.29
N GLU A 148 14.87 -4.68 -5.42
CA GLU A 148 14.68 -6.08 -5.71
C GLU A 148 15.75 -6.60 -6.68
N PRO A 149 16.47 -7.69 -6.33
CA PRO A 149 17.42 -8.30 -7.25
C PRO A 149 16.67 -9.01 -8.39
N SER A 150 17.24 -8.98 -9.60
CA SER A 150 16.62 -9.56 -10.81
C SER A 150 16.41 -11.08 -10.74
N ASN A 151 17.02 -11.75 -9.78
CA ASN A 151 16.84 -13.16 -9.46
C ASN A 151 15.97 -13.40 -8.21
N ALA A 152 15.12 -12.43 -7.84
CA ALA A 152 14.08 -12.64 -6.83
C ALA A 152 13.15 -13.78 -7.26
N HIS A 153 12.62 -14.51 -6.29
CA HIS A 153 11.76 -15.65 -6.53
C HIS A 153 10.46 -15.58 -5.72
N ASP A 154 9.38 -16.08 -6.30
CA ASP A 154 8.22 -16.47 -5.51
C ASP A 154 8.58 -17.58 -4.53
N ASN A 155 7.85 -17.64 -3.42
CA ASN A 155 8.06 -18.65 -2.37
C ASN A 155 7.88 -20.10 -2.87
N ALA A 156 7.18 -20.32 -3.98
CA ALA A 156 7.04 -21.65 -4.58
C ALA A 156 8.29 -22.12 -5.34
N HIS A 157 9.19 -21.20 -5.74
CA HIS A 157 10.34 -21.51 -6.61
C HIS A 157 11.66 -21.63 -5.84
N ASP A 158 12.53 -22.52 -6.30
CA ASP A 158 13.90 -22.66 -5.79
C ASP A 158 14.86 -21.68 -6.49
N GLY A 159 16.06 -21.55 -5.93
CA GLY A 159 17.14 -20.75 -6.47
C GLY A 159 17.72 -19.80 -5.43
N PHE A 160 18.98 -19.45 -5.58
CA PHE A 160 19.60 -18.38 -4.81
C PHE A 160 19.03 -17.03 -5.29
N THR A 161 18.89 -16.11 -4.36
CA THR A 161 18.56 -14.70 -4.64
C THR A 161 19.72 -13.80 -4.20
N GLY A 162 19.87 -12.64 -4.81
CA GLY A 162 20.61 -11.53 -4.21
C GLY A 162 19.89 -11.04 -2.96
N PRO A 163 20.57 -10.31 -2.07
CA PRO A 163 19.91 -9.69 -0.91
C PRO A 163 18.94 -8.59 -1.34
N THR A 164 17.84 -8.43 -0.59
CA THR A 164 17.01 -7.23 -0.68
C THR A 164 17.76 -6.09 0.00
N LEU A 165 17.70 -4.89 -0.58
CA LEU A 165 18.24 -3.68 0.04
C LEU A 165 17.10 -2.68 0.25
N PHE A 166 17.22 -1.83 1.27
CA PHE A 166 16.34 -0.71 1.49
C PHE A 166 17.13 0.60 1.54
N ASP A 167 16.61 1.59 0.85
CA ASP A 167 17.14 2.95 0.86
C ASP A 167 16.11 3.92 1.44
N CYS A 168 16.57 5.01 2.02
CA CYS A 168 15.75 6.18 2.30
C CYS A 168 16.26 7.39 1.52
N TYR A 169 15.36 8.06 0.80
CA TYR A 169 15.68 9.23 -0.03
C TYR A 169 14.84 10.43 0.36
N ARG A 170 15.46 11.60 0.37
CA ARG A 170 14.72 12.86 0.29
C ARG A 170 14.16 13.07 -1.12
N LEU A 171 13.15 13.92 -1.25
CA LEU A 171 12.54 14.23 -2.56
C LEU A 171 13.52 14.89 -3.56
N ASP A 172 14.61 15.47 -3.09
CA ASP A 172 15.67 16.03 -3.93
C ASP A 172 16.67 14.98 -4.45
N GLY A 173 16.49 13.70 -4.10
CA GLY A 173 17.35 12.59 -4.49
C GLY A 173 18.53 12.35 -3.55
N THR A 174 18.60 13.04 -2.41
CA THR A 174 19.62 12.78 -1.39
C THR A 174 19.36 11.42 -0.74
N LEU A 175 20.29 10.48 -0.90
CA LEU A 175 20.27 9.20 -0.18
C LEU A 175 20.71 9.43 1.27
N LEU A 176 19.81 9.12 2.21
CA LEU A 176 20.10 9.22 3.65
C LEU A 176 20.86 7.99 4.15
N TRP A 177 20.40 6.80 3.78
CA TRP A 177 21.02 5.54 4.18
C TRP A 177 20.63 4.38 3.26
N ARG A 178 21.37 3.27 3.40
CA ARG A 178 21.06 1.96 2.80
C ARG A 178 21.22 0.87 3.84
N ILE A 179 20.19 0.01 3.96
CA ILE A 179 20.18 -1.20 4.77
C ILE A 179 20.32 -2.41 3.85
N ASP A 180 21.20 -3.36 4.19
CA ASP A 180 21.38 -4.63 3.48
C ASP A 180 20.79 -5.77 4.31
N MET A 181 19.74 -6.43 3.78
CA MET A 181 19.04 -7.50 4.48
C MET A 181 19.88 -8.79 4.60
N GLY A 182 21.01 -8.88 3.91
CA GLY A 182 21.92 -10.00 3.95
C GLY A 182 21.42 -11.22 3.19
N ILE A 183 22.14 -12.33 3.35
CA ILE A 183 21.93 -13.56 2.57
C ILE A 183 20.96 -14.55 3.22
N ASN A 184 20.57 -14.31 4.46
CA ASN A 184 19.74 -15.23 5.25
C ASN A 184 18.23 -14.93 5.18
N ILE A 185 17.86 -13.98 4.32
CA ILE A 185 16.49 -13.75 3.87
C ILE A 185 16.48 -13.81 2.34
N ARG A 186 15.56 -14.59 1.76
CA ARG A 186 15.36 -14.60 0.30
C ARG A 186 14.69 -13.32 -0.16
N SER A 187 14.89 -12.97 -1.43
CA SER A 187 14.21 -11.84 -2.06
C SER A 187 13.02 -12.29 -2.89
N GLY A 188 11.95 -11.48 -2.84
CA GLY A 188 10.68 -11.66 -3.54
C GLY A 188 9.55 -10.95 -2.81
N ALA A 189 8.34 -11.00 -3.37
CA ALA A 189 7.20 -10.21 -2.92
C ALA A 189 6.78 -10.45 -1.46
N HIS A 190 7.02 -11.65 -0.90
CA HIS A 190 6.45 -12.03 0.40
C HIS A 190 7.46 -12.18 1.55
N TYR A 191 8.76 -11.93 1.27
CA TYR A 191 9.78 -12.25 2.28
C TYR A 191 10.07 -11.12 3.26
N VAL A 192 9.97 -9.86 2.82
CA VAL A 192 10.46 -8.70 3.59
C VAL A 192 9.45 -7.55 3.52
N PRO A 193 8.23 -7.74 4.06
CA PRO A 193 7.31 -6.61 4.24
C PRO A 193 7.91 -5.63 5.24
N PHE A 194 7.69 -4.34 5.04
CA PHE A 194 8.23 -3.28 5.87
C PHE A 194 7.19 -2.21 6.12
N ILE A 195 7.34 -1.51 7.24
CA ILE A 195 6.53 -0.36 7.61
C ILE A 195 7.46 0.82 7.89
N SER A 196 7.07 2.00 7.41
CA SER A 196 7.63 3.30 7.76
C SER A 196 6.51 4.15 8.38
N TYR A 197 6.67 4.48 9.65
CA TYR A 197 5.65 5.18 10.44
C TYR A 197 6.27 5.79 11.69
N ASP A 198 5.73 6.91 12.16
CA ASP A 198 6.06 7.46 13.48
C ASP A 198 5.37 6.60 14.55
N LEU A 199 6.12 5.64 15.13
CA LEU A 199 5.58 4.63 16.03
C LEU A 199 5.54 5.07 17.51
N ASP A 200 6.35 6.06 17.90
CA ASP A 200 6.38 6.56 19.28
C ASP A 200 5.78 7.97 19.45
N GLY A 201 5.39 8.61 18.34
CA GLY A 201 4.73 9.90 18.33
C GLY A 201 5.67 11.08 18.58
N ASP A 202 6.95 10.94 18.30
CA ASP A 202 7.94 12.02 18.47
C ASP A 202 7.99 12.97 17.26
N GLY A 203 7.26 12.64 16.19
CA GLY A 203 7.17 13.38 14.93
C GLY A 203 8.19 12.94 13.89
N CYS A 204 8.99 11.92 14.16
CA CYS A 204 9.98 11.38 13.25
C CYS A 204 9.76 9.86 13.08
N ALA A 205 9.53 9.42 11.85
CA ALA A 205 9.19 8.05 11.59
C ALA A 205 10.34 7.06 11.82
N GLU A 206 10.00 5.87 12.26
CA GLU A 206 10.83 4.69 12.25
C GLU A 206 10.67 3.87 10.98
N PHE A 207 11.67 3.04 10.72
CA PHE A 207 11.61 1.94 9.76
C PHE A 207 11.63 0.62 10.53
N ILE A 208 10.61 -0.22 10.35
CA ILE A 208 10.52 -1.52 11.02
C ILE A 208 10.34 -2.64 9.99
N VAL A 209 11.14 -3.70 10.14
CA VAL A 209 11.18 -4.80 9.17
C VAL A 209 11.69 -6.10 9.82
N ARG A 210 11.31 -7.23 9.23
CA ARG A 210 11.95 -8.52 9.54
C ARG A 210 13.42 -8.51 9.14
N THR A 211 14.31 -8.92 10.05
CA THR A 211 15.75 -9.07 9.82
C THR A 211 16.23 -10.49 10.14
N ALA A 212 17.49 -10.79 9.83
CA ALA A 212 18.13 -12.08 10.14
C ALA A 212 19.62 -11.87 10.44
N ASP A 213 20.30 -12.93 10.82
CA ASP A 213 21.75 -12.94 10.97
C ASP A 213 22.44 -12.44 9.70
N GLY A 214 23.37 -11.49 9.87
CA GLY A 214 24.09 -10.87 8.75
C GLY A 214 23.41 -9.66 8.12
N THR A 215 22.21 -9.25 8.55
CA THR A 215 21.63 -7.96 8.14
C THR A 215 22.53 -6.81 8.60
N ARG A 216 22.74 -5.81 7.74
CA ARG A 216 23.55 -4.60 8.04
C ARG A 216 22.68 -3.36 8.03
N ASP A 217 22.74 -2.59 9.10
CA ASP A 217 22.02 -1.33 9.23
C ASP A 217 22.62 -0.20 8.37
N GLY A 218 21.99 0.98 8.38
CA GLY A 218 22.42 2.15 7.62
C GLY A 218 23.79 2.73 8.04
N LYS A 219 24.35 2.26 9.16
CA LYS A 219 25.71 2.61 9.65
C LYS A 219 26.72 1.47 9.44
N GLY A 220 26.28 0.33 8.86
CA GLY A 220 27.10 -0.85 8.62
C GLY A 220 27.23 -1.78 9.82
N ARG A 221 26.46 -1.57 10.92
CA ARG A 221 26.41 -2.49 12.05
C ARG A 221 25.69 -3.76 11.66
N VAL A 222 26.24 -4.92 12.05
CA VAL A 222 25.66 -6.22 11.75
C VAL A 222 24.69 -6.65 12.85
N ILE A 223 23.52 -7.13 12.46
CA ILE A 223 22.55 -7.78 13.33
C ILE A 223 22.86 -9.27 13.36
N GLY A 224 22.94 -9.83 14.57
CA GLY A 224 23.21 -11.25 14.80
C GLY A 224 24.60 -11.72 14.36
N ASP A 225 24.69 -12.96 13.83
CA ASP A 225 25.97 -13.55 13.41
C ASP A 225 26.30 -13.20 11.94
N GLU A 226 27.34 -12.42 11.72
CA GLU A 226 27.82 -12.04 10.38
C GLU A 226 28.23 -13.25 9.51
N LYS A 227 28.66 -14.36 10.15
CA LYS A 227 29.18 -15.53 9.45
C LYS A 227 28.11 -16.57 9.16
N ALA A 228 26.89 -16.39 9.61
CA ALA A 228 25.80 -17.32 9.39
C ALA A 228 25.44 -17.41 7.89
N ASP A 229 25.24 -18.62 7.42
CA ASP A 229 24.72 -18.91 6.07
C ASP A 229 23.74 -20.08 6.16
N TYR A 230 22.45 -19.75 6.16
CA TYR A 230 21.34 -20.72 6.27
C TYR A 230 20.83 -21.19 4.90
N ARG A 231 21.45 -20.76 3.81
CA ARG A 231 21.04 -21.15 2.46
C ARG A 231 21.28 -22.65 2.20
N THR A 232 20.32 -23.29 1.57
CA THR A 232 20.44 -24.71 1.19
C THR A 232 21.26 -24.85 -0.08
N TYR A 233 22.37 -25.59 0.00
CA TYR A 233 23.25 -25.90 -1.11
C TYR A 233 22.96 -27.28 -1.72
N PRO A 234 23.31 -27.55 -3.01
CA PRO A 234 23.01 -28.81 -3.69
C PRO A 234 23.43 -30.07 -2.92
N ARG A 235 24.64 -30.06 -2.31
CA ARG A 235 25.16 -31.16 -1.49
C ARG A 235 24.31 -31.51 -0.27
N ASN A 236 23.60 -30.52 0.26
CA ASN A 236 22.74 -30.68 1.45
C ASN A 236 21.30 -31.00 1.03
N ALA A 237 20.86 -30.49 -0.10
CA ALA A 237 19.53 -30.70 -0.64
C ALA A 237 19.28 -32.17 -1.00
N SER A 238 20.28 -32.87 -1.53
CA SER A 238 20.19 -34.28 -1.93
C SER A 238 20.02 -35.26 -0.76
N LYS A 239 20.29 -34.85 0.48
CA LYS A 239 20.22 -35.69 1.68
C LYS A 239 18.90 -35.57 2.43
N ARG A 240 17.99 -34.70 2.04
CA ARG A 240 16.71 -34.55 2.72
C ARG A 240 15.73 -35.62 2.27
N ALA A 241 15.18 -36.33 3.25
CA ALA A 241 14.11 -37.28 3.03
C ALA A 241 12.90 -36.56 2.36
N GLN A 242 12.21 -37.27 1.49
CA GLN A 242 10.90 -36.80 1.00
C GLN A 242 9.96 -36.77 2.20
N PRO A 243 9.10 -35.72 2.33
CA PRO A 243 8.14 -35.70 3.41
C PRO A 243 7.16 -36.84 3.26
N GLU A 244 6.94 -37.57 4.36
CA GLU A 244 5.88 -38.56 4.48
C GLU A 244 4.69 -37.92 5.22
N GLY A 245 3.47 -38.20 4.79
CA GLY A 245 2.28 -37.78 5.47
C GLY A 245 1.30 -36.99 4.59
N GLU A 246 0.28 -36.46 5.24
CA GLU A 246 -0.86 -35.79 4.58
C GLU A 246 -0.46 -34.64 3.63
N TRP A 247 0.56 -33.90 3.99
CA TRP A 247 1.03 -32.74 3.24
C TRP A 247 1.90 -33.11 2.04
N SER A 248 2.39 -34.34 1.92
CA SER A 248 3.19 -34.80 0.78
C SER A 248 2.44 -34.69 -0.55
N LYS A 249 1.11 -34.81 -0.52
CA LYS A 249 0.24 -34.65 -1.71
C LYS A 249 0.30 -33.27 -2.36
N TYR A 250 0.63 -32.23 -1.57
CA TYR A 250 0.78 -30.86 -2.06
C TYR A 250 2.21 -30.54 -2.48
N ASN A 251 3.18 -31.31 -2.04
CA ASN A 251 4.57 -31.14 -2.36
C ASN A 251 4.95 -31.96 -3.60
N LYS A 252 4.48 -31.55 -4.76
CA LYS A 252 4.83 -32.15 -6.05
C LYS A 252 6.24 -31.79 -6.52
N SER A 253 6.93 -30.90 -5.83
CA SER A 253 8.25 -30.42 -6.20
C SER A 253 9.30 -31.48 -5.87
N ARG A 254 9.92 -32.03 -6.91
CA ARG A 254 11.16 -32.82 -6.83
C ARG A 254 12.40 -31.92 -6.68
N SER A 255 12.19 -30.66 -6.32
CA SER A 255 13.19 -29.64 -6.22
C SER A 255 14.28 -30.00 -5.23
N PRO A 256 15.55 -29.80 -5.56
CA PRO A 256 16.67 -29.93 -4.62
C PRO A 256 16.69 -28.86 -3.53
N ARG A 257 15.75 -27.91 -3.54
CA ARG A 257 15.61 -26.80 -2.57
C ARG A 257 16.81 -25.88 -2.47
N VAL A 258 17.55 -25.79 -3.55
CA VAL A 258 18.72 -24.90 -3.63
C VAL A 258 18.32 -23.46 -3.38
N GLY A 259 19.09 -22.76 -2.56
CA GLY A 259 18.85 -21.36 -2.22
C GLY A 259 17.72 -21.11 -1.22
N ARG A 260 17.06 -22.17 -0.70
CA ARG A 260 16.04 -22.04 0.36
C ARG A 260 16.67 -21.75 1.70
N ILE A 261 15.95 -21.01 2.54
CA ILE A 261 16.28 -20.77 3.94
C ILE A 261 15.28 -21.60 4.75
N LEU A 262 15.72 -22.72 5.33
CA LEU A 262 14.86 -23.70 6.02
C LEU A 262 15.11 -23.76 7.52
N SER A 263 16.07 -23.00 8.01
CA SER A 263 16.47 -22.89 9.40
C SER A 263 17.11 -21.54 9.64
N GLY A 264 17.50 -21.23 10.85
CA GLY A 264 18.08 -19.98 11.26
C GLY A 264 17.09 -19.11 12.03
N LEU A 265 17.61 -18.07 12.66
CA LEU A 265 16.81 -17.14 13.45
C LEU A 265 16.30 -16.02 12.56
N ASP A 266 15.07 -15.63 12.81
CA ASP A 266 14.45 -14.41 12.28
C ASP A 266 14.30 -13.42 13.43
N TYR A 267 14.48 -12.15 13.14
CA TYR A 267 14.28 -11.04 14.08
C TYR A 267 13.26 -10.04 13.52
N ILE A 268 12.73 -9.22 14.40
CA ILE A 268 12.06 -7.97 14.09
C ILE A 268 12.96 -6.83 14.59
N SER A 269 13.29 -5.88 13.73
CA SER A 269 14.18 -4.77 14.07
C SER A 269 13.54 -3.45 13.72
N VAL A 270 13.70 -2.48 14.61
CA VAL A 270 13.32 -1.09 14.42
C VAL A 270 14.57 -0.24 14.21
N PHE A 271 14.50 0.63 13.21
CA PHE A 271 15.59 1.50 12.78
C PHE A 271 15.14 2.95 12.83
N ASN A 272 16.04 3.84 13.20
CA ASN A 272 15.82 5.27 13.12
C ASN A 272 15.62 5.69 11.64
N GLY A 273 14.50 6.32 11.33
CA GLY A 273 14.14 6.67 9.95
C GLY A 273 15.12 7.62 9.26
N LEU A 274 15.70 8.56 9.99
CA LEU A 274 16.64 9.54 9.43
C LEU A 274 18.04 8.94 9.17
N THR A 275 18.49 8.00 10.01
CA THR A 275 19.89 7.51 9.97
C THR A 275 20.04 6.08 9.51
N GLY A 276 18.97 5.29 9.51
CA GLY A 276 19.01 3.85 9.24
C GLY A 276 19.72 3.03 10.32
N GLU A 277 20.08 3.62 11.45
CA GLU A 277 20.73 2.92 12.57
C GLU A 277 19.73 2.02 13.28
N VAL A 278 20.10 0.77 13.56
CA VAL A 278 19.25 -0.14 14.34
C VAL A 278 19.12 0.36 15.78
N MET A 279 17.88 0.52 16.26
CA MET A 279 17.58 1.00 17.61
C MET A 279 17.27 -0.17 18.55
N ASP A 280 16.48 -1.15 18.10
CA ASP A 280 16.24 -2.38 18.87
C ASP A 280 15.99 -3.58 17.93
N THR A 281 16.24 -4.76 18.46
CA THR A 281 16.04 -6.04 17.75
C THR A 281 15.51 -7.08 18.72
N LYS A 282 14.39 -7.72 18.36
CA LYS A 282 13.77 -8.81 19.12
C LYS A 282 13.66 -10.07 18.26
N PRO A 283 13.57 -11.26 18.84
CA PRO A 283 13.20 -12.46 18.10
C PRO A 283 11.85 -12.26 17.39
N TYR A 284 11.78 -12.63 16.12
CA TYR A 284 10.50 -12.59 15.37
C TYR A 284 9.49 -13.59 15.96
N ILE A 285 8.24 -13.21 16.05
CA ILE A 285 7.17 -14.05 16.59
C ILE A 285 6.16 -14.42 15.49
N PRO A 286 5.96 -15.73 15.26
CA PRO A 286 6.75 -16.83 15.78
C PRO A 286 8.05 -17.01 14.99
N GLN A 287 9.02 -17.70 15.56
CA GLN A 287 10.18 -18.19 14.80
C GLN A 287 9.71 -19.16 13.70
N ARG A 288 10.51 -19.32 12.63
CA ARG A 288 10.22 -20.27 11.56
C ARG A 288 10.04 -21.70 12.09
N GLY A 289 10.88 -22.10 13.02
CA GLY A 289 10.86 -23.42 13.60
C GLY A 289 11.04 -24.53 12.56
N ASN A 290 10.34 -25.64 12.73
CA ASN A 290 10.25 -26.67 11.71
C ASN A 290 9.27 -26.23 10.61
N VAL A 291 9.77 -26.07 9.39
CA VAL A 291 8.95 -25.61 8.25
C VAL A 291 7.77 -26.54 7.93
N GLU A 292 7.86 -27.83 8.30
CA GLU A 292 6.77 -28.81 8.09
C GLU A 292 5.52 -28.51 8.92
N GLU A 293 5.68 -27.84 10.05
CA GLU A 293 4.56 -27.39 10.89
C GLU A 293 3.71 -26.30 10.23
N TRP A 294 4.21 -25.71 9.15
CA TRP A 294 3.50 -24.72 8.32
C TRP A 294 2.79 -25.35 7.12
N GLY A 295 2.88 -26.68 6.94
CA GLY A 295 2.16 -27.41 5.89
C GLY A 295 2.94 -27.67 4.62
N ASP A 296 4.24 -27.36 4.57
CA ASP A 296 5.15 -27.79 3.52
C ASP A 296 6.57 -28.01 4.07
N ASN A 297 7.48 -28.51 3.23
CA ASN A 297 8.84 -28.82 3.66
C ASN A 297 9.91 -28.02 2.92
N TYR A 298 9.51 -26.90 2.30
CA TYR A 298 10.38 -26.04 1.49
C TYR A 298 10.20 -24.55 1.76
N ALA A 299 9.57 -24.21 2.89
CA ALA A 299 9.35 -22.87 3.42
C ALA A 299 8.52 -21.96 2.49
N ASN A 300 7.65 -22.52 1.65
CA ASN A 300 6.71 -21.70 0.90
C ASN A 300 5.69 -21.04 1.85
N ARG A 301 5.14 -21.82 2.80
CA ARG A 301 4.12 -21.32 3.72
C ARG A 301 4.70 -20.53 4.89
N SER A 302 5.81 -20.98 5.46
CA SER A 302 6.46 -20.30 6.59
C SER A 302 7.09 -18.94 6.26
N ASP A 303 7.39 -18.69 4.98
CA ASP A 303 7.97 -17.41 4.53
C ASP A 303 6.95 -16.49 3.84
N ARG A 304 5.66 -16.73 4.03
CA ARG A 304 4.58 -15.83 3.64
C ARG A 304 4.37 -14.81 4.75
N MET A 305 4.94 -13.62 4.56
CA MET A 305 4.99 -12.55 5.54
C MET A 305 4.13 -11.38 5.08
N LEU A 306 3.43 -10.76 6.02
CA LEU A 306 2.75 -9.47 5.83
C LEU A 306 3.08 -8.54 7.01
N ALA A 307 2.81 -7.26 6.81
CA ALA A 307 2.92 -6.25 7.86
C ALA A 307 1.82 -5.19 7.72
N GLY A 308 1.58 -4.47 8.79
CA GLY A 308 0.67 -3.36 8.87
C GLY A 308 1.00 -2.48 10.07
N VAL A 309 0.21 -1.46 10.28
CA VAL A 309 0.23 -0.60 11.45
C VAL A 309 -1.20 -0.27 11.82
N GLY A 310 -1.50 -0.09 13.12
CA GLY A 310 -2.83 0.25 13.62
C GLY A 310 -2.80 0.82 15.01
N TYR A 311 -3.83 1.57 15.35
CA TYR A 311 -4.01 2.19 16.67
C TYR A 311 -4.79 1.24 17.59
N LEU A 312 -4.13 0.14 18.00
CA LEU A 312 -4.76 -0.95 18.76
C LEU A 312 -5.19 -0.53 20.19
N ASP A 313 -4.64 0.53 20.74
CA ASP A 313 -5.07 1.13 22.01
C ASP A 313 -5.86 2.45 21.82
N GLY A 314 -6.19 2.80 20.56
CA GLY A 314 -6.85 4.05 20.18
C GLY A 314 -5.99 5.31 20.36
N LYS A 315 -4.69 5.17 20.62
CA LYS A 315 -3.79 6.31 20.90
C LYS A 315 -2.46 6.24 20.19
N ARG A 316 -1.78 5.08 20.28
CA ARG A 316 -0.43 4.87 19.73
C ARG A 316 -0.49 3.88 18.58
N PRO A 317 0.30 4.12 17.52
CA PRO A 317 0.42 3.13 16.48
C PRO A 317 1.22 1.93 16.98
N SER A 318 0.72 0.73 16.70
CA SER A 318 1.40 -0.54 16.92
C SER A 318 1.79 -1.14 15.58
N ALA A 319 2.99 -1.67 15.45
CA ALA A 319 3.42 -2.39 14.26
C ALA A 319 2.87 -3.82 14.29
N ILE A 320 2.32 -4.27 13.17
CA ILE A 320 1.69 -5.58 13.01
C ILE A 320 2.54 -6.39 12.05
N PHE A 321 2.99 -7.59 12.47
CA PHE A 321 3.77 -8.48 11.63
C PHE A 321 3.19 -9.88 11.62
N CYS A 322 2.98 -10.43 10.40
CA CYS A 322 2.32 -11.71 10.20
C CYS A 322 3.29 -12.75 9.65
N ARG A 323 3.02 -14.03 9.97
CA ARG A 323 3.68 -15.18 9.35
C ARG A 323 2.64 -16.24 8.99
N GLY A 324 2.59 -16.64 7.72
CA GLY A 324 1.68 -17.65 7.20
C GLY A 324 0.26 -17.12 6.96
N TYR A 325 -0.45 -17.74 5.99
CA TYR A 325 -1.86 -17.47 5.72
C TYR A 325 -2.58 -18.60 4.95
N TYR A 326 -1.86 -19.58 4.41
CA TYR A 326 -2.47 -20.74 3.72
C TYR A 326 -2.89 -21.85 4.68
N THR A 327 -2.31 -21.89 5.86
CA THR A 327 -2.54 -22.91 6.91
C THR A 327 -2.46 -22.21 8.26
N ARG A 328 -1.42 -22.53 9.08
CA ARG A 328 -1.16 -21.75 10.29
C ARG A 328 -0.99 -20.28 9.91
N THR A 329 -1.68 -19.41 10.63
CA THR A 329 -1.62 -17.96 10.50
C THR A 329 -1.28 -17.37 11.86
N VAL A 330 -0.26 -16.52 11.91
CA VAL A 330 0.12 -15.83 13.15
C VAL A 330 0.22 -14.34 12.87
N ILE A 331 -0.36 -13.55 13.74
CA ILE A 331 -0.29 -12.09 13.77
C ILE A 331 0.33 -11.69 15.10
N ALA A 332 1.40 -10.92 15.08
CA ALA A 332 2.05 -10.37 16.27
C ALA A 332 2.01 -8.85 16.22
N ALA A 333 1.47 -8.21 17.25
CA ALA A 333 1.48 -6.77 17.41
C ALA A 333 2.63 -6.33 18.32
N TRP A 334 3.23 -5.19 17.98
CA TRP A 334 4.43 -4.66 18.63
C TRP A 334 4.29 -3.16 18.87
N ASP A 335 4.61 -2.73 20.09
CA ASP A 335 4.68 -1.33 20.49
C ASP A 335 6.14 -0.87 20.52
N TRP A 336 6.39 0.31 19.99
CA TRP A 336 7.66 1.01 20.12
C TRP A 336 7.51 2.20 21.07
N ASP A 337 8.39 2.36 22.05
CA ASP A 337 8.35 3.44 23.04
C ASP A 337 9.54 4.41 22.95
N GLY A 338 10.22 4.44 21.80
CA GLY A 338 11.43 5.21 21.57
C GLY A 338 12.71 4.57 22.13
N LYS A 339 12.59 3.40 22.80
CA LYS A 339 13.74 2.71 23.43
C LYS A 339 13.72 1.21 23.29
N GLU A 340 12.56 0.61 23.40
CA GLU A 340 12.38 -0.82 23.40
C GLU A 340 11.15 -1.23 22.61
N LEU A 341 11.32 -2.25 21.74
CA LEU A 341 10.24 -2.91 21.05
C LEU A 341 9.59 -3.94 21.97
N LYS A 342 8.29 -3.79 22.24
CA LYS A 342 7.53 -4.64 23.16
C LYS A 342 6.44 -5.39 22.42
N GLN A 343 6.33 -6.70 22.67
CA GLN A 343 5.19 -7.47 22.18
C GLN A 343 3.91 -6.95 22.87
N HIS A 344 2.91 -6.55 22.08
CA HIS A 344 1.60 -6.17 22.57
C HIS A 344 0.76 -7.45 22.80
N TRP A 345 0.46 -8.17 21.74
CA TRP A 345 -0.22 -9.47 21.79
C TRP A 345 0.20 -10.36 20.59
N VAL A 346 -0.19 -11.63 20.65
CA VAL A 346 -0.02 -12.60 19.54
C VAL A 346 -1.32 -13.37 19.34
N PHE A 347 -1.80 -13.40 18.10
CA PHE A 347 -2.87 -14.27 17.63
C PHE A 347 -2.24 -15.42 16.84
N ASP A 348 -2.47 -16.67 17.24
CA ASP A 348 -1.90 -17.86 16.60
C ASP A 348 -2.98 -18.93 16.38
N THR A 349 -3.22 -19.30 15.14
CA THR A 349 -4.22 -20.32 14.80
C THR A 349 -3.82 -21.75 15.17
N ASN A 350 -2.64 -21.96 15.76
CA ASN A 350 -2.31 -23.23 16.43
C ASN A 350 -2.98 -23.36 17.80
N GLU A 351 -3.39 -22.27 18.42
CA GLU A 351 -4.19 -22.33 19.63
C GLU A 351 -5.58 -22.92 19.31
N PRO A 352 -6.11 -23.84 20.16
CA PRO A 352 -7.41 -24.50 19.90
C PRO A 352 -8.56 -23.53 19.65
N GLU A 353 -8.56 -22.40 20.35
CA GLU A 353 -9.58 -21.35 20.28
C GLU A 353 -9.63 -20.72 18.86
N TRP A 354 -8.47 -20.54 18.23
CA TRP A 354 -8.35 -19.87 16.93
C TRP A 354 -8.15 -20.82 15.74
N ARG A 355 -8.27 -22.13 15.97
CA ARG A 355 -8.01 -23.13 14.93
C ARG A 355 -8.87 -22.96 13.67
N SER A 356 -10.10 -22.48 13.81
CA SER A 356 -11.01 -22.23 12.67
C SER A 356 -10.58 -21.09 11.75
N TYR A 357 -9.67 -20.23 12.24
CA TYR A 357 -9.12 -19.10 11.48
C TYR A 357 -7.92 -19.50 10.59
N ALA A 358 -7.42 -20.71 10.71
CA ALA A 358 -6.30 -21.19 9.91
C ALA A 358 -6.63 -21.20 8.42
N GLY A 359 -5.77 -20.60 7.59
CA GLY A 359 -5.94 -20.55 6.15
C GLY A 359 -6.94 -19.51 5.64
N GLN A 360 -7.31 -18.54 6.48
CA GLN A 360 -8.27 -17.49 6.11
C GLN A 360 -7.60 -16.17 5.66
N GLY A 361 -6.28 -16.03 5.80
CA GLY A 361 -5.58 -14.80 5.44
C GLY A 361 -5.31 -14.63 3.95
N ASN A 362 -5.21 -13.39 3.48
CA ASN A 362 -4.93 -13.01 2.09
C ASN A 362 -3.46 -12.64 1.84
N HIS A 363 -3.16 -12.27 0.60
CA HIS A 363 -1.88 -11.63 0.21
C HIS A 363 -1.78 -10.16 0.60
N ASN A 364 -2.75 -9.63 1.31
CA ASN A 364 -2.80 -8.28 1.86
C ASN A 364 -3.64 -8.28 3.14
N LEU A 365 -3.51 -7.25 3.96
CA LEU A 365 -4.37 -6.97 5.10
C LEU A 365 -4.79 -5.51 5.10
N ARG A 366 -5.87 -5.20 5.82
CA ARG A 366 -6.37 -3.84 6.03
C ARG A 366 -6.59 -3.62 7.52
N VAL A 367 -6.35 -2.40 7.95
CA VAL A 367 -6.46 -2.00 9.36
C VAL A 367 -7.32 -0.76 9.47
N ALA A 368 -8.36 -0.82 10.27
CA ALA A 368 -9.25 0.29 10.59
C ALA A 368 -10.12 -0.06 11.80
N ASP A 369 -10.64 0.94 12.50
CA ASP A 369 -11.70 0.77 13.49
C ASP A 369 -13.00 0.37 12.77
N VAL A 370 -13.29 -0.94 12.69
CA VAL A 370 -14.46 -1.44 11.95
C VAL A 370 -15.69 -1.54 12.83
N ASP A 371 -15.56 -1.51 14.15
CA ASP A 371 -16.69 -1.68 15.06
C ASP A 371 -17.10 -0.40 15.80
N GLY A 372 -16.29 0.66 15.68
CA GLY A 372 -16.58 2.01 16.17
C GLY A 372 -16.23 2.22 17.64
N ASP A 373 -15.32 1.44 18.20
CA ASP A 373 -14.89 1.55 19.59
C ASP A 373 -13.69 2.50 19.79
N GLY A 374 -13.07 2.94 18.70
CA GLY A 374 -11.95 3.87 18.66
C GLY A 374 -10.58 3.20 18.61
N CYS A 375 -10.53 1.88 18.53
CA CYS A 375 -9.32 1.08 18.29
C CYS A 375 -9.40 0.39 16.94
N ASP A 376 -8.27 0.02 16.35
CA ASP A 376 -8.24 -0.56 15.01
C ASP A 376 -8.27 -2.09 15.05
N GLU A 377 -9.10 -2.70 14.20
CA GLU A 377 -9.12 -4.12 13.90
C GLU A 377 -8.29 -4.45 12.68
N ILE A 378 -7.85 -5.71 12.60
CA ILE A 378 -7.07 -6.24 11.49
C ILE A 378 -7.96 -7.13 10.63
N THR A 379 -8.40 -6.62 9.48
CA THR A 379 -9.10 -7.42 8.47
C THR A 379 -8.07 -8.13 7.58
N TYR A 380 -8.05 -9.47 7.68
CA TYR A 380 -7.04 -10.29 7.03
C TYR A 380 -7.69 -11.39 6.17
N GLY A 381 -8.08 -11.03 4.95
CA GLY A 381 -8.84 -11.90 4.04
C GLY A 381 -10.21 -12.26 4.61
N SER A 382 -10.50 -13.54 4.68
CA SER A 382 -11.78 -14.09 5.16
C SER A 382 -11.99 -13.97 6.67
N MET A 383 -11.09 -13.33 7.40
CA MET A 383 -11.17 -13.15 8.86
C MET A 383 -10.88 -11.72 9.28
N ALA A 384 -11.31 -11.36 10.48
CA ALA A 384 -10.86 -10.18 11.21
C ALA A 384 -10.41 -10.56 12.63
N VAL A 385 -9.41 -9.82 13.13
CA VAL A 385 -8.88 -9.93 14.49
C VAL A 385 -9.06 -8.59 15.16
N ASP A 386 -9.65 -8.62 16.34
CA ASP A 386 -9.96 -7.49 17.18
C ASP A 386 -8.67 -6.83 17.73
N HIS A 387 -8.76 -5.56 18.10
CA HIS A 387 -7.66 -4.77 18.64
C HIS A 387 -6.95 -5.43 19.85
N ASP A 388 -7.67 -6.27 20.61
CA ASP A 388 -7.14 -7.00 21.77
C ASP A 388 -6.45 -8.34 21.41
N GLY A 389 -6.33 -8.67 20.13
CA GLY A 389 -5.72 -9.90 19.63
C GLY A 389 -6.63 -11.12 19.64
N ARG A 390 -7.94 -10.94 19.77
CA ARG A 390 -8.94 -11.99 19.65
C ARG A 390 -9.55 -12.06 18.27
N GLY A 391 -9.96 -13.25 17.85
CA GLY A 391 -10.71 -13.37 16.60
C GLY A 391 -12.05 -12.66 16.68
N LEU A 392 -12.29 -11.68 15.80
CA LEU A 392 -13.57 -10.96 15.72
C LEU A 392 -14.60 -11.80 14.95
N TYR A 393 -14.27 -12.21 13.74
CA TYR A 393 -15.05 -13.15 12.94
C TYR A 393 -14.19 -13.88 11.91
N ASN A 394 -14.75 -14.99 11.35
CA ASN A 394 -14.20 -15.62 10.16
C ASN A 394 -15.35 -16.17 9.30
N THR A 395 -15.28 -15.93 7.99
CA THR A 395 -16.32 -16.36 7.04
C THR A 395 -16.14 -17.81 6.58
N GLY A 396 -14.96 -18.40 6.80
CA GLY A 396 -14.62 -19.75 6.34
C GLY A 396 -14.42 -19.90 4.83
N MET A 397 -14.30 -18.78 4.09
CA MET A 397 -14.13 -18.78 2.63
C MET A 397 -12.67 -18.99 2.20
N GLY A 398 -11.72 -18.98 3.18
CA GLY A 398 -10.32 -19.31 2.91
C GLY A 398 -9.52 -18.17 2.33
N HIS A 399 -8.35 -18.52 1.80
CA HIS A 399 -7.35 -17.60 1.27
C HIS A 399 -7.81 -16.89 0.00
N GLY A 400 -7.30 -15.66 -0.20
CA GLY A 400 -7.52 -14.84 -1.39
C GLY A 400 -6.39 -13.85 -1.70
N ASP A 401 -6.51 -13.15 -2.83
CA ASP A 401 -5.44 -12.32 -3.40
C ASP A 401 -5.65 -10.81 -3.24
N ALA A 402 -6.88 -10.35 -3.06
CA ALA A 402 -7.19 -8.92 -3.01
C ALA A 402 -8.34 -8.64 -2.05
N ILE A 403 -8.17 -7.60 -1.25
CA ILE A 403 -9.13 -7.16 -0.24
C ILE A 403 -9.21 -5.64 -0.23
N HIS A 404 -10.42 -5.10 -0.22
CA HIS A 404 -10.74 -3.68 -0.10
C HIS A 404 -11.57 -3.46 1.16
N LEU A 405 -11.17 -2.49 1.98
CA LEU A 405 -11.87 -2.09 3.21
C LEU A 405 -12.06 -0.58 3.20
N MET A 406 -13.29 -0.12 3.06
CA MET A 406 -13.67 1.29 3.05
C MET A 406 -15.17 1.47 3.35
N ALA A 407 -15.64 2.71 3.38
CA ALA A 407 -17.06 3.01 3.34
C ALA A 407 -17.56 2.94 1.88
N PHE A 408 -18.23 1.84 1.52
CA PHE A 408 -18.78 1.66 0.16
C PHE A 408 -20.15 2.34 -0.02
N ASP A 409 -20.95 2.37 1.03
CA ASP A 409 -22.31 2.89 1.00
C ASP A 409 -22.35 4.34 1.49
N PRO A 410 -22.71 5.33 0.63
CA PRO A 410 -22.76 6.74 1.02
C PRO A 410 -23.81 7.07 2.10
N THR A 411 -24.72 6.14 2.38
CA THR A 411 -25.83 6.34 3.33
C THR A 411 -25.48 5.95 4.77
N THR A 412 -24.34 5.31 4.97
CA THR A 412 -23.84 4.88 6.30
C THR A 412 -22.38 5.30 6.49
N ASP A 413 -21.94 5.32 7.74
CA ASP A 413 -20.52 5.48 8.09
C ASP A 413 -19.86 4.12 8.44
N GLU A 414 -20.58 3.00 8.28
CA GLU A 414 -20.02 1.66 8.47
C GLU A 414 -19.04 1.32 7.36
N LEU A 415 -18.02 0.52 7.71
CA LEU A 415 -17.09 -0.02 6.74
C LEU A 415 -17.57 -1.37 6.22
N GLN A 416 -17.28 -1.65 4.96
CA GLN A 416 -17.53 -2.92 4.32
C GLN A 416 -16.25 -3.47 3.70
N VAL A 417 -16.27 -4.75 3.39
CA VAL A 417 -15.15 -5.46 2.75
C VAL A 417 -15.60 -6.05 1.43
N TRP A 418 -14.83 -5.81 0.38
CA TRP A 418 -14.86 -6.55 -0.87
C TRP A 418 -13.63 -7.44 -0.97
N ASP A 419 -13.82 -8.76 -1.12
CA ASP A 419 -12.76 -9.76 -1.08
C ASP A 419 -12.90 -10.79 -2.21
N CYS A 420 -11.80 -11.44 -2.63
CA CYS A 420 -11.81 -12.50 -3.61
C CYS A 420 -11.01 -13.72 -3.14
N HIS A 421 -11.44 -14.92 -3.55
CA HIS A 421 -10.97 -16.20 -3.02
C HIS A 421 -10.43 -17.13 -4.11
N GLU A 422 -9.34 -17.86 -3.79
CA GLU A 422 -8.66 -18.80 -4.69
C GLU A 422 -9.24 -20.22 -4.68
N ASN A 423 -10.21 -20.51 -3.84
CA ASN A 423 -10.63 -21.90 -3.52
C ASN A 423 -11.53 -22.57 -4.56
N HIS A 424 -11.76 -21.97 -5.74
CA HIS A 424 -12.60 -22.49 -6.81
C HIS A 424 -14.07 -22.77 -6.41
N ARG A 425 -14.56 -22.10 -5.38
CA ARG A 425 -15.92 -22.26 -4.86
C ARG A 425 -16.56 -20.93 -4.51
N ASP A 426 -15.89 -20.13 -3.69
CA ASP A 426 -16.50 -18.98 -3.01
C ASP A 426 -16.42 -17.70 -3.86
N GLY A 427 -15.47 -17.61 -4.79
CA GLY A 427 -15.38 -16.52 -5.77
C GLY A 427 -15.05 -15.17 -5.16
N SER A 428 -16.03 -14.30 -4.98
CA SER A 428 -15.87 -12.99 -4.31
C SER A 428 -17.05 -12.71 -3.40
N ASP A 429 -16.81 -11.99 -2.30
CA ASP A 429 -17.87 -11.60 -1.37
C ASP A 429 -17.80 -10.12 -1.00
N PHE A 430 -18.97 -9.55 -0.73
CA PHE A 430 -19.15 -8.23 -0.13
C PHE A 430 -19.83 -8.40 1.23
N ARG A 431 -19.22 -7.89 2.29
CA ARG A 431 -19.63 -8.11 3.66
C ARG A 431 -19.48 -6.88 4.56
N ASN A 432 -20.23 -6.87 5.65
CA ASN A 432 -20.05 -5.91 6.74
C ASN A 432 -18.70 -6.17 7.43
N ALA A 433 -17.89 -5.12 7.60
CA ALA A 433 -16.53 -5.24 8.13
C ALA A 433 -16.50 -5.56 9.64
N LYS A 434 -17.51 -5.11 10.40
CA LYS A 434 -17.65 -5.34 11.85
C LYS A 434 -18.05 -6.77 12.18
N THR A 435 -19.01 -7.33 11.43
CA THR A 435 -19.68 -8.58 11.80
C THR A 435 -19.27 -9.77 10.94
N GLY A 436 -18.70 -9.53 9.76
CA GLY A 436 -18.47 -10.55 8.75
C GLY A 436 -19.73 -11.04 8.05
N GLU A 437 -20.90 -10.43 8.30
CA GLU A 437 -22.15 -10.77 7.63
C GLU A 437 -22.06 -10.51 6.13
N ILE A 438 -22.34 -11.53 5.34
CA ILE A 438 -22.28 -11.47 3.88
C ILE A 438 -23.50 -10.73 3.36
N ILE A 439 -23.26 -9.59 2.68
CA ILE A 439 -24.29 -8.80 2.01
C ILE A 439 -24.67 -9.47 0.68
N PHE A 440 -23.65 -9.84 -0.12
CA PHE A 440 -23.82 -10.72 -1.27
C PHE A 440 -22.51 -11.47 -1.58
N GLN A 441 -22.64 -12.57 -2.32
CA GLN A 441 -21.52 -13.40 -2.76
C GLN A 441 -21.67 -13.73 -4.25
N LEU A 442 -20.54 -13.82 -4.94
CA LEU A 442 -20.44 -14.20 -6.35
C LEU A 442 -19.59 -15.49 -6.46
N PRO A 443 -20.20 -16.67 -6.29
CA PRO A 443 -19.47 -17.94 -6.34
C PRO A 443 -18.77 -18.17 -7.68
N SER A 444 -17.57 -18.73 -7.67
CA SER A 444 -16.80 -19.03 -8.88
C SER A 444 -16.09 -20.38 -8.80
N LYS A 445 -16.00 -21.05 -9.96
CA LYS A 445 -15.17 -22.24 -10.14
C LYS A 445 -13.73 -21.90 -10.56
N ALA A 446 -13.45 -20.63 -10.77
CA ALA A 446 -12.11 -20.14 -11.05
C ALA A 446 -11.37 -19.82 -9.75
N ASP A 447 -10.06 -19.76 -9.84
CA ASP A 447 -9.18 -19.04 -8.93
C ASP A 447 -9.36 -17.55 -9.22
N VAL A 448 -9.97 -16.79 -8.28
CA VAL A 448 -10.23 -15.35 -8.45
C VAL A 448 -9.03 -14.59 -7.86
N GLY A 449 -7.97 -14.49 -8.66
CA GLY A 449 -6.67 -13.97 -8.22
C GLY A 449 -6.54 -12.45 -8.19
N ARG A 450 -7.63 -11.67 -8.40
CA ARG A 450 -7.62 -10.21 -8.28
C ARG A 450 -9.04 -9.65 -8.19
N ALA A 451 -9.19 -8.55 -7.46
CA ALA A 451 -10.43 -7.79 -7.37
C ALA A 451 -10.12 -6.30 -7.29
N MET A 452 -11.10 -5.47 -7.57
CA MET A 452 -11.03 -4.01 -7.48
C MET A 452 -12.36 -3.45 -7.00
N ALA A 453 -12.28 -2.34 -6.27
CA ALA A 453 -13.40 -1.51 -5.87
C ALA A 453 -13.09 -0.04 -6.12
N ALA A 454 -13.98 0.67 -6.80
CA ALA A 454 -13.87 2.09 -7.07
C ALA A 454 -15.23 2.67 -7.46
N ASP A 455 -15.52 3.88 -7.02
CA ASP A 455 -16.67 4.64 -7.50
C ASP A 455 -16.36 5.13 -8.93
N ILE A 456 -17.03 4.56 -9.93
CA ILE A 456 -16.77 4.82 -11.34
C ILE A 456 -18.03 5.21 -12.14
N ASP A 457 -19.22 5.08 -11.55
CA ASP A 457 -20.50 5.37 -12.21
C ASP A 457 -21.42 6.20 -11.31
N PRO A 458 -21.52 7.52 -11.51
CA PRO A 458 -22.30 8.42 -10.65
C PRO A 458 -23.81 8.23 -10.76
N THR A 459 -24.29 7.29 -11.58
CA THR A 459 -25.71 6.93 -11.68
C THR A 459 -26.12 5.81 -10.72
N ASN A 460 -25.14 5.17 -10.07
CA ASN A 460 -25.35 4.15 -9.06
C ASN A 460 -24.75 4.65 -7.73
N PRO A 461 -25.57 4.81 -6.68
CA PRO A 461 -25.05 5.26 -5.39
C PRO A 461 -24.02 4.28 -4.81
N GLY A 462 -22.87 4.80 -4.40
CA GLY A 462 -21.80 4.05 -3.73
C GLY A 462 -20.78 3.46 -4.69
N VAL A 463 -19.86 2.68 -4.12
CA VAL A 463 -18.68 2.15 -4.79
C VAL A 463 -19.00 0.90 -5.61
N GLU A 464 -18.56 0.85 -6.86
CA GLU A 464 -18.65 -0.34 -7.69
C GLU A 464 -17.53 -1.34 -7.37
N MET A 465 -17.85 -2.63 -7.63
CA MET A 465 -16.98 -3.77 -7.37
C MET A 465 -16.90 -4.71 -8.56
N TRP A 466 -15.72 -5.22 -8.86
CA TRP A 466 -15.49 -6.26 -9.87
C TRP A 466 -14.24 -7.08 -9.55
N SER A 467 -14.10 -8.23 -10.20
CA SER A 467 -12.96 -9.12 -9.99
C SER A 467 -12.42 -9.68 -11.31
N SER A 468 -11.40 -10.52 -11.22
CA SER A 468 -10.85 -11.22 -12.39
C SER A 468 -11.80 -12.25 -12.99
N ASP A 469 -12.90 -12.56 -12.32
CA ASP A 469 -13.97 -13.42 -12.85
C ASP A 469 -14.91 -12.66 -13.79
N SER A 470 -15.78 -13.39 -14.48
CA SER A 470 -16.73 -12.91 -15.50
C SER A 470 -18.03 -12.36 -14.93
N HIS A 471 -18.10 -12.10 -13.63
CA HIS A 471 -19.34 -11.64 -12.99
C HIS A 471 -19.74 -10.20 -13.33
N GLY A 472 -18.86 -9.42 -13.98
CA GLY A 472 -19.08 -8.01 -14.34
C GLY A 472 -19.03 -7.06 -13.15
N ILE A 473 -19.36 -5.80 -13.41
CA ILE A 473 -19.38 -4.74 -12.40
C ILE A 473 -20.63 -4.90 -11.53
N ARG A 474 -20.47 -4.77 -10.21
CA ARG A 474 -21.54 -4.84 -9.21
C ARG A 474 -21.64 -3.55 -8.44
N ASN A 475 -22.86 -3.13 -8.13
CA ASN A 475 -23.10 -2.06 -7.15
C ASN A 475 -23.15 -2.63 -5.72
N ILE A 476 -23.32 -1.77 -4.72
CA ILE A 476 -23.38 -2.14 -3.30
C ILE A 476 -24.55 -3.08 -2.94
N LYS A 477 -25.53 -3.29 -3.83
CA LYS A 477 -26.64 -4.23 -3.67
C LYS A 477 -26.39 -5.57 -4.35
N GLY A 478 -25.23 -5.74 -5.02
CA GLY A 478 -24.91 -6.92 -5.80
C GLY A 478 -25.58 -6.96 -7.19
N GLU A 479 -26.27 -5.90 -7.58
CA GLU A 479 -26.88 -5.79 -8.91
C GLU A 479 -25.80 -5.59 -9.96
N ARG A 480 -25.91 -6.32 -11.07
CA ARG A 480 -24.97 -6.18 -12.18
C ARG A 480 -25.28 -4.92 -12.96
N LEU A 481 -24.29 -4.06 -13.11
CA LEU A 481 -24.41 -2.89 -13.98
C LEU A 481 -24.43 -3.33 -15.44
N ALA A 482 -25.20 -2.60 -16.25
CA ALA A 482 -25.25 -2.84 -17.68
C ALA A 482 -23.90 -2.46 -18.30
N GLU A 483 -23.23 -3.42 -18.90
CA GLU A 483 -22.03 -3.20 -19.70
C GLU A 483 -22.42 -2.83 -21.15
N ALA A 484 -21.50 -2.21 -21.89
CA ALA A 484 -21.73 -1.97 -23.31
C ALA A 484 -21.98 -3.31 -24.01
N GLN A 485 -23.17 -3.50 -24.56
CA GLN A 485 -23.47 -4.65 -25.37
C GLN A 485 -23.21 -4.27 -26.83
N ASP A 486 -22.37 -5.05 -27.49
CA ASP A 486 -22.35 -5.07 -28.96
C ASP A 486 -23.32 -6.15 -29.42
N PRO A 487 -24.51 -5.79 -29.90
CA PRO A 487 -25.53 -6.77 -30.33
C PRO A 487 -25.03 -7.63 -31.49
N GLU A 488 -24.01 -7.22 -32.22
CA GLU A 488 -23.41 -7.95 -33.33
C GLU A 488 -22.26 -8.88 -32.90
N ASP A 489 -21.82 -8.79 -31.64
CA ASP A 489 -20.74 -9.62 -31.07
C ASP A 489 -21.20 -10.45 -29.87
N PRO A 490 -21.75 -11.67 -30.11
CA PRO A 490 -22.18 -12.57 -29.03
C PRO A 490 -21.03 -13.02 -28.10
N GLN A 491 -19.78 -12.77 -28.49
CA GLN A 491 -18.57 -13.05 -27.71
C GLN A 491 -17.91 -11.74 -27.18
N HIS A 492 -18.69 -10.69 -27.06
CA HIS A 492 -18.26 -9.35 -26.71
C HIS A 492 -17.30 -9.30 -25.49
N GLU A 493 -17.63 -10.01 -24.41
CA GLU A 493 -16.76 -10.10 -23.23
C GLU A 493 -15.38 -10.72 -23.55
N GLN A 494 -15.35 -11.74 -24.41
CA GLN A 494 -14.10 -12.38 -24.82
C GLN A 494 -13.28 -11.46 -25.74
N HIS A 495 -13.94 -10.72 -26.63
CA HIS A 495 -13.30 -9.76 -27.52
C HIS A 495 -12.86 -8.48 -26.79
N LEU A 496 -13.57 -8.03 -25.77
CA LEU A 496 -13.12 -6.95 -24.89
C LEU A 496 -11.84 -7.32 -24.13
N ARG A 497 -11.76 -8.57 -23.66
CA ARG A 497 -10.52 -9.12 -23.08
C ARG A 497 -9.34 -9.05 -24.04
N MET A 498 -9.56 -9.41 -25.29
CA MET A 498 -8.52 -9.44 -26.33
C MET A 498 -8.12 -8.04 -26.85
N ARG A 499 -9.03 -7.06 -26.80
CA ARG A 499 -8.82 -5.69 -27.31
C ARG A 499 -8.27 -4.70 -26.28
N GLY A 500 -7.99 -5.13 -25.04
CA GLY A 500 -7.47 -4.26 -23.98
C GLY A 500 -8.43 -3.18 -23.48
N ARG A 501 -9.72 -3.33 -23.74
CA ARG A 501 -10.80 -2.41 -23.28
C ARG A 501 -11.43 -2.84 -21.95
N ARG A 502 -10.82 -3.79 -21.26
CA ARG A 502 -11.31 -4.28 -19.96
C ARG A 502 -11.00 -3.27 -18.88
N LEU A 503 -11.92 -3.11 -17.92
CA LEU A 503 -11.60 -2.42 -16.66
C LEU A 503 -10.37 -3.05 -16.03
N SER A 504 -9.40 -2.21 -15.62
CA SER A 504 -8.29 -2.67 -14.82
C SER A 504 -8.81 -3.24 -13.49
N ILE A 505 -8.14 -4.28 -13.00
CA ILE A 505 -8.37 -4.89 -11.70
C ILE A 505 -7.16 -4.72 -10.78
N ASN A 506 -6.18 -3.90 -11.21
CA ASN A 506 -4.91 -3.81 -10.49
C ASN A 506 -4.89 -2.66 -9.49
N PHE A 507 -5.29 -1.46 -9.91
CA PHE A 507 -5.14 -0.28 -9.06
C PHE A 507 -6.15 0.82 -9.42
N GLY A 508 -6.48 1.69 -8.45
CA GLY A 508 -7.32 2.86 -8.61
C GLY A 508 -6.73 4.07 -7.91
N ILE A 509 -6.90 5.25 -8.50
CA ILE A 509 -6.40 6.53 -7.98
C ILE A 509 -7.43 7.64 -8.21
N TRP A 510 -7.37 8.72 -7.43
CA TRP A 510 -8.00 9.99 -7.77
C TRP A 510 -7.01 10.85 -8.55
N TRP A 511 -7.30 11.11 -9.83
CA TRP A 511 -6.37 11.76 -10.72
C TRP A 511 -6.94 13.00 -11.43
N ASP A 512 -8.15 12.88 -11.99
CA ASP A 512 -8.77 14.01 -12.67
C ASP A 512 -9.47 15.00 -11.73
N GLY A 513 -10.30 15.87 -12.21
CA GLY A 513 -10.86 16.96 -11.39
C GLY A 513 -12.15 16.63 -10.67
N ASP A 514 -12.74 15.44 -10.89
CA ASP A 514 -13.99 15.02 -10.27
C ASP A 514 -13.77 14.02 -9.09
N LEU A 515 -14.84 13.48 -8.51
CA LEU A 515 -14.78 12.59 -7.36
C LEU A 515 -14.82 11.10 -7.74
N LEU A 516 -14.99 10.76 -9.00
CA LEU A 516 -14.91 9.40 -9.47
C LEU A 516 -13.45 8.94 -9.52
N ARG A 517 -13.24 7.66 -9.28
CA ARG A 517 -11.89 7.09 -9.23
C ARG A 517 -11.42 6.62 -10.60
N GLU A 518 -10.23 7.04 -11.02
CA GLU A 518 -9.56 6.53 -12.19
C GLU A 518 -8.88 5.19 -11.92
N LEU A 519 -8.65 4.43 -13.00
CA LEU A 519 -7.99 3.14 -12.98
C LEU A 519 -6.54 3.30 -13.43
N LEU A 520 -5.61 2.71 -12.69
CA LEU A 520 -4.19 2.77 -12.96
C LEU A 520 -3.64 1.37 -13.29
N ASP A 521 -3.13 1.20 -14.51
CA ASP A 521 -2.51 -0.05 -14.95
C ASP A 521 -1.42 0.23 -15.99
N ARG A 522 -0.29 -0.46 -15.89
CA ARG A 522 0.81 -0.38 -16.88
C ARG A 522 1.21 1.06 -17.24
N ALA A 523 1.37 1.90 -16.23
CA ALA A 523 1.68 3.32 -16.37
C ALA A 523 0.64 4.11 -17.20
N THR A 524 -0.60 3.67 -17.26
CA THR A 524 -1.71 4.37 -17.90
C THR A 524 -2.80 4.65 -16.88
N VAL A 525 -3.23 5.90 -16.81
CA VAL A 525 -4.41 6.34 -16.08
C VAL A 525 -5.59 6.31 -17.04
N SER A 526 -6.63 5.59 -16.68
CA SER A 526 -7.84 5.41 -17.48
C SER A 526 -9.08 5.71 -16.65
N LYS A 527 -10.15 6.17 -17.29
CA LYS A 527 -11.43 6.43 -16.67
C LYS A 527 -12.51 5.55 -17.29
N TYR A 528 -13.45 5.10 -16.48
CA TYR A 528 -14.65 4.47 -16.98
C TYR A 528 -15.62 5.56 -17.46
N ASP A 529 -15.93 5.56 -18.76
CA ASP A 529 -17.02 6.36 -19.32
C ASP A 529 -18.34 5.64 -19.09
N TRP A 530 -19.03 6.04 -18.01
CA TRP A 530 -20.28 5.42 -17.60
C TRP A 530 -21.45 5.64 -18.58
N LYS A 531 -21.37 6.68 -19.45
CA LYS A 531 -22.38 6.95 -20.49
C LYS A 531 -22.24 5.97 -21.66
N GLU A 532 -21.02 5.85 -22.16
CA GLU A 532 -20.67 4.96 -23.28
C GLU A 532 -20.31 3.54 -22.79
N ARG A 533 -20.20 3.34 -21.46
CA ARG A 533 -19.87 2.07 -20.80
C ARG A 533 -18.58 1.46 -21.33
N THR A 534 -17.57 2.27 -21.46
CA THR A 534 -16.27 1.88 -22.02
C THR A 534 -15.15 2.50 -21.18
N VAL A 535 -13.91 2.07 -21.44
CA VAL A 535 -12.72 2.63 -20.78
C VAL A 535 -12.04 3.59 -21.73
N VAL A 536 -11.76 4.80 -21.26
CA VAL A 536 -11.01 5.84 -21.99
C VAL A 536 -9.68 6.13 -21.28
N ASN A 537 -8.60 6.34 -22.03
CA ASN A 537 -7.34 6.74 -21.45
C ASN A 537 -7.38 8.23 -21.12
N VAL A 538 -7.02 8.58 -19.89
CA VAL A 538 -6.85 9.96 -19.44
C VAL A 538 -5.45 10.44 -19.76
N THR A 539 -4.43 9.68 -19.33
CA THR A 539 -3.04 9.99 -19.61
C THR A 539 -2.16 8.75 -19.52
N LYS A 540 -0.97 8.82 -20.10
CA LYS A 540 0.09 7.85 -19.96
C LYS A 540 1.26 8.48 -19.23
N LEU A 541 1.75 7.81 -18.21
CA LEU A 541 2.91 8.21 -17.42
C LEU A 541 4.17 7.83 -18.22
N GLU A 542 4.78 8.80 -18.90
CA GLU A 542 5.83 8.53 -19.87
C GLU A 542 7.21 8.28 -19.23
N GLY A 543 7.98 7.37 -19.86
CA GLY A 543 9.37 7.06 -19.49
C GLY A 543 9.53 6.22 -18.23
N VAL A 544 8.46 5.60 -17.74
CA VAL A 544 8.47 4.73 -16.57
C VAL A 544 7.93 3.34 -16.86
N VAL A 545 8.21 2.41 -15.95
CA VAL A 545 7.66 1.07 -15.93
C VAL A 545 7.15 0.75 -14.54
N PHE A 546 6.11 -0.08 -14.50
CA PHE A 546 5.52 -0.56 -13.26
C PHE A 546 6.14 -1.90 -12.84
N ASN A 547 5.92 -2.28 -11.60
CA ASN A 547 6.51 -3.43 -10.95
C ASN A 547 5.58 -4.66 -10.95
N ASN A 548 6.03 -5.76 -10.37
CA ASN A 548 5.24 -6.93 -10.02
C ASN A 548 4.57 -7.63 -11.22
N TRP A 549 5.24 -7.61 -12.37
CA TRP A 549 4.93 -8.33 -13.61
C TRP A 549 3.47 -8.27 -14.03
N THR A 550 2.64 -9.29 -13.71
CA THR A 550 1.21 -9.30 -14.11
C THR A 550 0.35 -8.32 -13.31
N LYS A 551 0.78 -7.93 -12.13
CA LYS A 551 0.06 -6.98 -11.26
C LYS A 551 0.27 -5.53 -11.73
N GLN A 552 1.41 -5.21 -12.37
CA GLN A 552 1.68 -3.90 -12.97
C GLN A 552 1.37 -2.72 -12.03
N ASN A 553 1.90 -2.79 -10.81
CA ASN A 553 1.70 -1.79 -9.77
C ASN A 553 2.77 -0.68 -9.86
N PRO A 554 2.47 0.57 -9.48
CA PRO A 554 3.47 1.61 -9.24
C PRO A 554 4.37 1.22 -8.05
N CYS A 555 5.45 1.98 -7.82
CA CYS A 555 6.20 1.84 -6.57
C CYS A 555 5.35 2.25 -5.37
N LEU A 556 4.58 3.33 -5.52
CA LEU A 556 3.58 3.83 -4.57
C LEU A 556 2.58 4.72 -5.31
N ALA A 557 1.32 4.76 -4.87
CA ALA A 557 0.38 5.81 -5.24
C ALA A 557 -0.39 6.25 -3.98
N ALA A 558 -0.31 7.55 -3.66
CA ALA A 558 -0.98 8.15 -2.50
C ALA A 558 -0.94 9.68 -2.59
N ASP A 559 -1.78 10.35 -1.81
CA ASP A 559 -1.79 11.80 -1.61
C ASP A 559 -0.59 12.24 -0.74
N ILE A 560 0.57 12.39 -1.38
CA ILE A 560 1.83 12.71 -0.68
C ILE A 560 2.27 14.16 -0.85
N LEU A 561 1.76 14.87 -1.84
CA LEU A 561 2.06 16.28 -2.17
C LEU A 561 0.83 16.97 -2.78
N GLY A 562 0.84 18.30 -2.85
CA GLY A 562 -0.20 19.02 -3.56
C GLY A 562 -1.58 18.97 -2.91
N ASP A 563 -2.62 18.88 -3.73
CA ASP A 563 -3.99 18.76 -3.25
C ASP A 563 -4.35 17.30 -2.90
N TRP A 564 -5.59 17.03 -2.58
CA TRP A 564 -6.07 15.71 -2.12
C TRP A 564 -5.95 14.57 -3.14
N ARG A 565 -5.56 14.84 -4.38
CA ARG A 565 -5.41 13.81 -5.41
C ARG A 565 -4.07 13.10 -5.26
N GLU A 566 -4.04 11.85 -5.73
CA GLU A 566 -2.92 10.96 -5.47
C GLU A 566 -1.78 11.15 -6.47
N GLU A 567 -0.55 11.23 -5.96
CA GLU A 567 0.66 11.13 -6.77
C GLU A 567 0.98 9.68 -7.09
N VAL A 568 1.66 9.47 -8.22
CA VAL A 568 2.12 8.15 -8.65
C VAL A 568 3.64 8.14 -8.71
N ILE A 569 4.26 7.34 -7.84
CA ILE A 569 5.71 7.09 -7.85
C ILE A 569 5.99 5.85 -8.72
N ALA A 570 6.76 6.05 -9.78
CA ALA A 570 7.16 4.98 -10.68
C ALA A 570 8.65 5.11 -11.07
N ARG A 571 9.29 3.97 -11.35
CA ARG A 571 10.70 3.93 -11.72
C ARG A 571 10.92 4.06 -13.22
N THR A 572 12.07 4.61 -13.60
CA THR A 572 12.59 4.47 -14.98
C THR A 572 12.98 3.01 -15.27
N PRO A 573 13.00 2.56 -16.53
CA PRO A 573 13.36 1.18 -16.89
C PRO A 573 14.72 0.72 -16.36
N ASP A 574 15.69 1.62 -16.29
CA ASP A 574 17.05 1.36 -15.79
C ASP A 574 17.18 1.55 -14.26
N SER A 575 16.10 2.03 -13.61
CA SER A 575 16.07 2.38 -12.18
C SER A 575 17.13 3.41 -11.76
N SER A 576 17.44 4.36 -12.62
CA SER A 576 18.30 5.51 -12.30
C SER A 576 17.53 6.64 -11.61
N GLU A 577 16.18 6.61 -11.68
CA GLU A 577 15.30 7.67 -11.20
C GLU A 577 13.94 7.10 -10.80
N LEU A 578 13.34 7.64 -9.74
CA LEU A 578 11.90 7.61 -9.53
C LEU A 578 11.29 8.90 -10.09
N ARG A 579 10.10 8.79 -10.65
CA ARG A 579 9.27 9.92 -11.06
C ARG A 579 8.02 9.97 -10.20
N ILE A 580 7.80 11.10 -9.56
CA ILE A 580 6.60 11.39 -8.80
C ILE A 580 5.69 12.19 -9.71
N PHE A 581 4.72 11.54 -10.33
CA PHE A 581 3.77 12.21 -11.21
C PHE A 581 2.70 12.91 -10.39
N VAL A 582 2.44 14.16 -10.75
CA VAL A 582 1.41 15.02 -10.15
C VAL A 582 0.42 15.40 -11.25
N THR A 583 -0.87 15.36 -10.97
CA THR A 583 -1.88 15.70 -11.97
C THR A 583 -1.89 17.21 -12.30
N PRO A 584 -1.86 17.59 -13.59
CA PRO A 584 -2.00 18.99 -14.00
C PRO A 584 -3.46 19.42 -14.21
N ILE A 585 -4.43 18.55 -13.99
CA ILE A 585 -5.84 18.79 -14.28
C ILE A 585 -6.45 19.62 -13.15
N PRO A 586 -7.19 20.72 -13.42
CA PRO A 586 -7.86 21.51 -12.39
C PRO A 586 -8.95 20.73 -11.67
N THR A 587 -9.18 21.06 -10.38
CA THR A 587 -10.32 20.56 -9.61
C THR A 587 -11.05 21.69 -8.88
N GLU A 588 -12.36 21.59 -8.79
CA GLU A 588 -13.20 22.49 -7.98
C GLU A 588 -13.38 22.02 -6.53
N TYR A 589 -12.94 20.80 -6.23
CA TYR A 589 -13.10 20.18 -4.91
C TYR A 589 -11.93 20.54 -4.00
N ARG A 590 -12.28 20.99 -2.78
CA ARG A 590 -11.33 21.25 -1.69
C ARG A 590 -11.57 20.22 -0.61
N ILE A 591 -10.69 19.24 -0.54
CA ILE A 591 -10.74 18.11 0.39
C ILE A 591 -9.46 18.16 1.22
N ASN A 592 -9.54 17.76 2.49
CA ASN A 592 -8.36 17.64 3.32
C ASN A 592 -7.41 16.58 2.76
N CYS A 593 -6.13 16.74 3.01
CA CYS A 593 -5.13 15.74 2.66
C CYS A 593 -5.57 14.35 3.15
N LEU A 594 -5.65 13.39 2.24
CA LEU A 594 -6.12 12.04 2.55
C LEU A 594 -5.18 11.32 3.53
N MET A 595 -3.90 11.70 3.57
CA MET A 595 -2.95 11.17 4.55
C MET A 595 -3.28 11.58 6.00
N GLU A 596 -4.18 12.54 6.22
CA GLU A 596 -4.71 12.84 7.54
C GLU A 596 -5.89 11.92 7.92
N ASP A 597 -6.48 11.16 6.99
CA ASP A 597 -7.46 10.12 7.28
C ASP A 597 -6.74 8.86 7.75
N ILE A 598 -7.08 8.38 8.95
CA ILE A 598 -6.35 7.29 9.60
C ILE A 598 -6.37 6.01 8.73
N PRO A 599 -7.52 5.45 8.30
CA PRO A 599 -7.53 4.26 7.44
C PRO A 599 -6.77 4.45 6.14
N TYR A 600 -6.85 5.63 5.50
CA TYR A 600 -6.09 5.92 4.30
C TYR A 600 -4.57 5.88 4.57
N ARG A 601 -4.11 6.54 5.64
CA ARG A 601 -2.69 6.56 6.01
C ARG A 601 -2.16 5.17 6.39
N LEU A 602 -2.95 4.38 7.13
CA LEU A 602 -2.60 3.00 7.48
C LEU A 602 -2.52 2.11 6.24
N SER A 603 -3.49 2.24 5.31
CA SER A 603 -3.48 1.49 4.05
C SER A 603 -2.33 1.90 3.12
N THR A 604 -1.92 3.18 3.16
CA THR A 604 -0.73 3.68 2.43
C THR A 604 0.55 3.08 3.01
N ALA A 605 0.70 3.04 4.34
CA ALA A 605 1.86 2.44 5.00
C ALA A 605 2.01 0.94 4.66
N ALA A 606 0.89 0.22 4.48
CA ALA A 606 0.84 -1.19 4.14
C ALA A 606 0.69 -1.46 2.62
N GLN A 607 0.67 -0.45 1.76
CA GLN A 607 0.43 -0.61 0.31
C GLN A 607 1.44 -1.54 -0.36
N ASN A 608 2.69 -1.51 0.11
CA ASN A 608 3.80 -2.30 -0.43
C ASN A 608 3.86 -3.74 0.11
N VAL A 609 2.93 -4.15 0.96
CA VAL A 609 2.94 -5.44 1.66
C VAL A 609 2.21 -6.50 0.83
N GLY A 610 2.91 -7.60 0.50
CA GLY A 610 2.36 -8.68 -0.30
C GLY A 610 2.03 -8.25 -1.73
N TYR A 611 0.76 -8.28 -2.11
CA TYR A 611 0.30 -7.74 -3.40
C TYR A 611 -0.24 -6.32 -3.20
N ASN A 612 0.43 -5.35 -3.83
CA ASN A 612 0.07 -3.95 -3.70
C ASN A 612 -1.40 -3.69 -4.07
N GLN A 613 -2.09 -2.95 -3.20
CA GLN A 613 -3.48 -2.56 -3.34
C GLN A 613 -3.59 -1.03 -3.18
N PRO A 614 -4.56 -0.34 -3.82
CA PRO A 614 -4.73 1.09 -3.67
C PRO A 614 -5.00 1.47 -2.21
N SER A 615 -4.59 2.67 -1.82
CA SER A 615 -4.97 3.26 -0.52
C SER A 615 -6.45 3.59 -0.49
N GLU A 616 -7.11 3.42 0.65
CA GLU A 616 -8.55 3.54 0.79
C GLU A 616 -8.92 4.31 2.04
N PRO A 617 -9.81 5.34 1.93
CA PRO A 617 -10.22 6.16 3.05
C PRO A 617 -11.24 5.45 3.95
N GLY A 618 -11.28 5.86 5.23
CA GLY A 618 -12.27 5.43 6.20
C GLY A 618 -13.64 6.07 6.05
N PHE A 619 -13.86 6.84 5.00
CA PHE A 619 -15.11 7.52 4.69
C PHE A 619 -15.42 7.40 3.20
N TYR A 620 -16.69 7.56 2.84
CA TYR A 620 -17.07 7.55 1.43
C TYR A 620 -16.60 8.86 0.75
N LEU A 621 -15.80 8.71 -0.30
CA LEU A 621 -15.35 9.79 -1.16
C LEU A 621 -15.85 9.54 -2.59
N GLY A 622 -16.93 10.22 -2.96
CA GLY A 622 -17.61 10.06 -4.24
C GLY A 622 -18.72 11.11 -4.43
N PRO A 623 -19.41 11.13 -5.57
CA PRO A 623 -20.38 12.16 -5.93
C PRO A 623 -21.70 12.09 -5.14
N ASP A 624 -22.02 10.97 -4.50
CA ASP A 624 -23.31 10.73 -3.86
C ASP A 624 -23.46 11.38 -2.49
N LYS A 625 -22.38 11.81 -1.89
CA LYS A 625 -22.38 12.49 -0.58
C LYS A 625 -21.72 13.84 -0.73
N SER A 626 -22.33 14.89 -0.15
CA SER A 626 -21.67 16.19 -0.12
C SER A 626 -20.34 16.08 0.62
N VAL A 627 -19.23 16.34 -0.08
CA VAL A 627 -17.91 16.35 0.52
C VAL A 627 -17.80 17.59 1.39
N THR A 628 -18.08 17.43 2.67
CA THR A 628 -17.69 18.41 3.68
C THR A 628 -16.29 18.06 4.18
N PRO A 629 -15.48 19.05 4.59
CA PRO A 629 -14.20 18.75 5.22
C PRO A 629 -14.40 17.72 6.33
N PHE A 630 -13.89 16.52 6.16
CA PHE A 630 -14.24 15.35 6.94
C PHE A 630 -13.52 15.25 8.28
N LEU A 631 -12.55 16.13 8.49
CA LEU A 631 -11.75 16.09 9.72
C LEU A 631 -12.07 17.33 10.58
N LYS A 632 -12.90 17.15 11.58
CA LYS A 632 -13.09 18.12 12.67
C LYS A 632 -12.75 17.48 14.00
#